data_a36abb14418afc9ef187f94ac09f5948
#
_entry.id   a36abb14418afc9ef187f94ac09f5948
#
_cell.length_a   1.000
_cell.length_b   1.000
_cell.length_c   1.000
_cell.angle_alpha   90.00
_cell.angle_beta   90.00
_cell.angle_gamma   90.00
#
_symmetry.space_group_name_H-M   'P 1'
#
loop_
_entity.id
_entity.type
_entity.pdbx_description
1 polymer ?
#
loop_
_entity_poly.entity_id
_entity_poly.type
_entity_poly.pdbx_seq_one_letter_code
_entity_poly.pdbx_strand_id
1 'polypeptide(L)'
;MYLKIILIFLFITSCNNSTGFKGEPNRTNAKKIGLEQRGVALKFYDLNKINTSSLPRFEDVKKKKDKNLVKLMKDNKYYYSIGSGDVINIAITDIDDIDGSYTISPDGDVTIPYVGQVLINDKTKEEAQTFINEVLKTFYQEPETIVKIEQYNSAYVYITGAINRPLSILLSEQPLKLLDALIKAGYVKDQKSYIKTALLRRGKEVFEIDLYELLNKNNTDLDIYLRKDDVLHVSESDTDQAYAFGEFTTSGPISVYKDLTLTELLATKGINKATAKTENIYVLREDLTKFLHIDIYTINLNNPAAFLAANNFYILPDDIVFIPSTKLVKWNNVITLLTPSETLFKTYKPYIAEQDDWYIRSADYN
;
A
#
# COMPACT_ATOMS: atom_id res chain seq x y z
N MET A 1 -38.05 -22.04 -46.23
CA MET A 1 -36.64 -22.07 -45.77
C MET A 1 -35.81 -20.89 -46.24
N TYR A 2 -36.44 -19.84 -46.87
CA TYR A 2 -35.72 -18.68 -47.40
C TYR A 2 -35.89 -17.40 -46.57
N LEU A 3 -36.76 -17.40 -45.55
CA LEU A 3 -37.05 -16.18 -44.77
C LEU A 3 -36.12 -15.94 -43.61
N LYS A 4 -35.32 -16.95 -43.18
CA LYS A 4 -34.33 -16.83 -42.06
C LYS A 4 -32.94 -16.34 -42.47
N ILE A 5 -32.65 -16.35 -43.78
CA ILE A 5 -31.32 -15.91 -44.30
C ILE A 5 -31.28 -14.41 -44.51
N ILE A 6 -32.40 -13.74 -44.72
CA ILE A 6 -32.45 -12.26 -44.97
C ILE A 6 -32.28 -11.49 -43.65
N LEU A 7 -32.61 -12.07 -42.48
CA LEU A 7 -32.48 -11.38 -41.20
C LEU A 7 -31.04 -11.35 -40.66
N ILE A 8 -30.18 -12.24 -41.16
CA ILE A 8 -28.75 -12.27 -40.72
C ILE A 8 -27.91 -11.27 -41.50
N PHE A 9 -28.30 -10.90 -42.71
CA PHE A 9 -27.57 -9.92 -43.54
C PHE A 9 -27.81 -8.45 -43.16
N LEU A 10 -28.89 -8.15 -42.43
CA LEU A 10 -29.21 -6.79 -41.98
C LEU A 10 -28.42 -6.36 -40.71
N PHE A 11 -27.80 -7.31 -40.01
CA PHE A 11 -26.97 -6.99 -38.83
C PHE A 11 -25.50 -6.71 -39.16
N ILE A 12 -25.01 -7.06 -40.34
CA ILE A 12 -23.58 -6.88 -40.71
C ILE A 12 -23.31 -5.51 -41.32
N THR A 13 -24.33 -4.77 -41.74
CA THR A 13 -24.14 -3.41 -42.35
C THR A 13 -24.19 -2.25 -41.33
N SER A 14 -24.41 -2.54 -40.04
CA SER A 14 -24.51 -1.50 -39.00
C SER A 14 -23.17 -1.12 -38.36
N CYS A 15 -22.07 -1.78 -38.74
CA CYS A 15 -20.75 -1.52 -38.10
C CYS A 15 -19.80 -0.60 -38.85
N ASN A 16 -20.23 0.03 -39.98
CA ASN A 16 -19.28 0.76 -40.81
C ASN A 16 -19.47 2.28 -40.86
N ASN A 17 -20.29 2.88 -40.02
CA ASN A 17 -20.47 4.34 -39.95
C ASN A 17 -20.13 4.94 -38.57
N SER A 18 -19.10 4.45 -37.88
CA SER A 18 -18.47 5.26 -36.83
C SER A 18 -17.61 6.32 -37.54
N THR A 19 -18.19 7.45 -37.86
CA THR A 19 -17.46 8.66 -38.24
C THR A 19 -16.63 9.10 -37.04
N GLY A 20 -15.47 8.48 -36.86
CA GLY A 20 -14.54 8.85 -35.81
C GLY A 20 -14.16 10.31 -35.97
N PHE A 21 -14.21 11.05 -34.88
CA PHE A 21 -13.87 12.45 -34.84
C PHE A 21 -12.38 12.65 -35.16
N LYS A 22 -12.07 13.47 -36.18
CA LYS A 22 -10.72 13.84 -36.57
C LYS A 22 -10.39 15.19 -35.93
N GLY A 23 -9.58 15.18 -34.87
CA GLY A 23 -9.17 16.44 -34.22
C GLY A 23 -8.34 16.19 -32.96
N GLU A 24 -7.70 17.25 -32.48
CA GLU A 24 -6.96 17.23 -31.23
C GLU A 24 -7.90 17.25 -30.03
N PRO A 25 -7.49 16.68 -28.88
CA PRO A 25 -8.30 16.72 -27.68
C PRO A 25 -8.39 18.16 -27.16
N ASN A 26 -9.56 18.69 -27.22
CA ASN A 26 -9.92 19.97 -26.62
C ASN A 26 -11.38 19.91 -26.15
N ARG A 27 -11.82 20.93 -25.40
CA ARG A 27 -13.18 20.99 -24.84
C ARG A 27 -14.26 20.86 -25.91
N THR A 28 -14.06 21.46 -27.08
CA THR A 28 -15.00 21.41 -28.22
C THR A 28 -15.13 19.99 -28.76
N ASN A 29 -14.02 19.27 -28.82
CA ASN A 29 -13.98 17.89 -29.30
C ASN A 29 -14.58 16.93 -28.28
N ALA A 30 -14.32 17.13 -26.98
CA ALA A 30 -14.92 16.36 -25.89
C ALA A 30 -16.46 16.46 -25.94
N LYS A 31 -17.01 17.65 -26.16
CA LYS A 31 -18.45 17.87 -26.32
C LYS A 31 -19.03 17.11 -27.51
N LYS A 32 -18.32 17.10 -28.65
CA LYS A 32 -18.75 16.40 -29.87
C LYS A 32 -18.80 14.88 -29.72
N ILE A 33 -17.98 14.28 -28.86
CA ILE A 33 -17.95 12.83 -28.62
C ILE A 33 -18.91 12.41 -27.52
N GLY A 34 -19.64 13.35 -26.93
CA GLY A 34 -20.68 13.04 -25.95
C GLY A 34 -20.20 12.64 -24.57
N LEU A 35 -18.93 12.85 -24.23
CA LEU A 35 -18.42 12.56 -22.86
C LEU A 35 -19.07 13.50 -21.84
N GLU A 36 -19.21 14.78 -22.16
CA GLU A 36 -19.94 15.72 -21.30
C GLU A 36 -21.41 15.32 -21.11
N GLN A 37 -22.03 14.68 -22.13
CA GLN A 37 -23.39 14.15 -22.01
C GLN A 37 -23.49 12.93 -21.08
N ARG A 38 -22.34 12.24 -20.84
CA ARG A 38 -22.22 11.14 -19.88
C ARG A 38 -21.79 11.62 -18.49
N GLY A 39 -21.73 12.92 -18.26
CA GLY A 39 -21.34 13.51 -16.99
C GLY A 39 -19.83 13.55 -16.74
N VAL A 40 -18.98 13.19 -17.71
CA VAL A 40 -17.52 13.25 -17.57
C VAL A 40 -17.02 14.65 -17.85
N ALA A 41 -16.42 15.31 -16.87
CA ALA A 41 -15.77 16.60 -17.03
C ALA A 41 -14.31 16.42 -17.42
N LEU A 42 -13.87 17.06 -18.51
CA LEU A 42 -12.50 17.01 -18.99
C LEU A 42 -11.82 18.36 -18.80
N LYS A 43 -10.62 18.34 -18.22
CA LYS A 43 -9.73 19.52 -18.16
C LYS A 43 -8.46 19.24 -18.95
N PHE A 44 -8.01 20.28 -19.67
CA PHE A 44 -6.83 20.17 -20.53
C PHE A 44 -5.72 21.09 -20.03
N TYR A 45 -4.52 20.53 -19.92
CA TYR A 45 -3.32 21.21 -19.46
C TYR A 45 -2.20 21.02 -20.48
N ASP A 46 -1.48 22.08 -20.80
CA ASP A 46 -0.28 22.02 -21.65
C ASP A 46 0.95 22.06 -20.74
N LEU A 47 1.64 20.92 -20.59
CA LEU A 47 2.82 20.78 -19.73
C LEU A 47 3.97 21.71 -20.13
N ASN A 48 4.01 22.17 -21.37
CA ASN A 48 5.00 23.14 -21.81
C ASN A 48 4.73 24.57 -21.28
N LYS A 49 3.52 24.83 -20.74
CA LYS A 49 3.08 26.16 -20.30
C LYS A 49 2.79 26.26 -18.82
N ILE A 50 2.63 25.15 -18.12
CA ILE A 50 2.31 25.13 -16.69
C ILE A 50 3.56 24.87 -15.83
N ASN A 51 3.51 25.32 -14.59
CA ASN A 51 4.53 24.95 -13.59
C ASN A 51 4.27 23.52 -13.11
N THR A 52 5.06 22.57 -13.62
CA THR A 52 4.94 21.15 -13.26
C THR A 52 5.26 20.87 -11.79
N SER A 53 6.01 21.74 -11.10
CA SER A 53 6.34 21.59 -9.68
C SER A 53 5.14 21.73 -8.74
N SER A 54 4.02 22.28 -9.23
CA SER A 54 2.76 22.41 -8.47
C SER A 54 1.81 21.23 -8.65
N LEU A 55 2.15 20.29 -9.53
CA LEU A 55 1.33 19.12 -9.78
C LEU A 55 1.47 18.09 -8.66
N PRO A 56 0.42 17.30 -8.39
CA PRO A 56 0.47 16.28 -7.34
C PRO A 56 1.57 15.27 -7.60
N ARG A 57 2.27 14.89 -6.54
CA ARG A 57 3.25 13.82 -6.52
C ARG A 57 2.62 12.57 -5.93
N PHE A 58 3.22 11.41 -6.18
CA PHE A 58 2.80 10.15 -5.57
C PHE A 58 2.59 10.25 -4.05
N GLU A 59 3.47 10.98 -3.37
CA GLU A 59 3.36 11.23 -1.93
C GLU A 59 2.10 12.01 -1.52
N ASP A 60 1.64 12.91 -2.36
CA ASP A 60 0.49 13.75 -2.07
C ASP A 60 -0.81 12.96 -2.20
N VAL A 61 -0.83 11.97 -3.10
CA VAL A 61 -1.98 11.08 -3.31
C VAL A 61 -2.11 10.05 -2.18
N LYS A 62 -0.99 9.50 -1.71
CA LYS A 62 -0.97 8.53 -0.58
C LYS A 62 -0.98 9.17 0.81
N LYS A 63 -0.75 10.46 0.94
CA LYS A 63 -0.65 11.17 2.24
C LYS A 63 -1.99 11.46 2.93
N LYS A 64 -2.86 10.49 3.11
CA LYS A 64 -3.56 10.44 4.41
C LYS A 64 -2.55 9.84 5.40
N LYS A 65 -1.80 10.69 6.13
CA LYS A 65 -0.98 10.22 7.25
C LYS A 65 -1.88 9.39 8.15
N ASP A 66 -1.64 8.09 8.15
CA ASP A 66 -2.36 7.22 9.07
C ASP A 66 -2.01 7.69 10.49
N LYS A 67 -3.01 8.27 11.17
CA LYS A 67 -2.85 8.78 12.54
C LYS A 67 -2.40 7.67 13.48
N ASN A 68 -2.79 6.44 13.17
CA ASN A 68 -2.45 5.26 13.94
C ASN A 68 -0.97 4.91 13.75
N LEU A 69 -0.44 5.01 12.52
CA LEU A 69 0.99 4.81 12.28
C LEU A 69 1.85 5.84 13.01
N VAL A 70 1.45 7.12 13.02
CA VAL A 70 2.15 8.17 13.77
C VAL A 70 2.16 7.88 15.28
N LYS A 71 1.06 7.36 15.82
CA LYS A 71 0.97 6.94 17.22
C LYS A 71 1.91 5.75 17.47
N LEU A 72 1.89 4.74 16.60
CA LEU A 72 2.76 3.57 16.68
C LEU A 72 4.25 3.97 16.71
N MET A 73 4.67 4.91 15.85
CA MET A 73 6.04 5.43 15.78
C MET A 73 6.45 6.16 17.08
N LYS A 74 5.54 6.90 17.71
CA LYS A 74 5.79 7.60 18.98
C LYS A 74 5.91 6.64 20.16
N ASP A 75 5.09 5.59 20.19
CA ASP A 75 5.06 4.56 21.23
C ASP A 75 6.05 3.40 20.94
N ASN A 76 7.07 3.66 20.16
CA ASN A 76 8.04 2.65 19.72
C ASN A 76 8.99 2.26 20.86
N LYS A 77 8.45 1.54 21.86
CA LYS A 77 9.21 0.96 22.97
C LYS A 77 9.15 -0.56 22.88
N TYR A 78 10.28 -1.21 23.17
CA TYR A 78 10.35 -2.64 23.28
C TYR A 78 10.18 -3.09 24.73
N TYR A 79 9.42 -4.14 24.90
CA TYR A 79 9.34 -4.93 26.13
C TYR A 79 8.99 -6.37 25.75
N TYR A 80 9.55 -7.31 26.50
CA TYR A 80 9.13 -8.69 26.42
C TYR A 80 8.01 -8.93 27.42
N SER A 81 6.93 -9.57 26.96
CA SER A 81 5.84 -10.01 27.83
C SER A 81 5.92 -11.50 28.05
N ILE A 82 6.00 -11.91 29.31
CA ILE A 82 6.03 -13.31 29.74
C ILE A 82 4.74 -13.99 29.27
N GLY A 83 4.87 -15.24 28.83
CA GLY A 83 3.72 -16.01 28.38
C GLY A 83 3.83 -17.50 28.64
N SER A 84 2.76 -18.22 28.28
CA SER A 84 2.69 -19.68 28.48
C SER A 84 3.84 -20.42 27.79
N GLY A 85 4.49 -21.29 28.49
CA GLY A 85 5.64 -22.08 28.05
C GLY A 85 7.00 -21.45 28.32
N ASP A 86 7.04 -20.15 28.70
CA ASP A 86 8.30 -19.55 29.16
C ASP A 86 8.78 -20.22 30.47
N VAL A 87 10.09 -20.25 30.69
CA VAL A 87 10.66 -20.67 31.94
C VAL A 87 11.29 -19.47 32.61
N ILE A 88 10.86 -19.21 33.82
CA ILE A 88 11.43 -18.16 34.68
C ILE A 88 12.16 -18.77 35.84
N ASN A 89 13.24 -18.15 36.27
CA ASN A 89 13.89 -18.44 37.55
C ASN A 89 13.43 -17.38 38.55
N ILE A 90 12.99 -17.85 39.69
CA ILE A 90 12.64 -17.02 40.86
C ILE A 90 13.67 -17.31 41.91
N ALA A 91 14.34 -16.27 42.40
CA ALA A 91 15.22 -16.33 43.55
C ALA A 91 14.78 -15.33 44.59
N ILE A 92 14.80 -15.70 45.85
CA ILE A 92 14.40 -14.85 46.97
C ILE A 92 15.52 -14.80 47.97
N THR A 93 15.94 -13.61 48.36
CA THR A 93 17.01 -13.43 49.33
C THR A 93 16.65 -14.12 50.63
N ASP A 94 17.57 -14.98 51.15
CA ASP A 94 17.46 -15.73 52.40
C ASP A 94 16.32 -16.78 52.46
N ILE A 95 15.76 -17.22 51.31
CA ILE A 95 14.67 -18.21 51.24
C ILE A 95 14.95 -19.22 50.12
N ASP A 96 15.74 -20.23 50.40
CA ASP A 96 16.16 -21.25 49.39
C ASP A 96 15.02 -22.18 48.94
N ASP A 97 13.98 -22.37 49.79
CA ASP A 97 12.88 -23.32 49.52
C ASP A 97 12.04 -22.99 48.28
N ILE A 98 12.08 -21.73 47.82
CA ILE A 98 11.32 -21.24 46.68
C ILE A 98 12.23 -21.00 45.45
N ASP A 99 13.55 -20.94 45.68
CA ASP A 99 14.49 -20.73 44.60
C ASP A 99 14.40 -21.85 43.56
N GLY A 100 14.20 -21.48 42.31
CA GLY A 100 14.11 -22.46 41.22
C GLY A 100 13.56 -21.96 39.91
N SER A 101 13.57 -22.87 38.95
CA SER A 101 13.04 -22.62 37.60
C SER A 101 11.59 -23.11 37.53
N TYR A 102 10.74 -22.23 37.05
CA TYR A 102 9.30 -22.45 36.95
C TYR A 102 8.83 -22.25 35.52
N THR A 103 8.07 -23.23 35.02
CA THR A 103 7.42 -23.10 33.69
C THR A 103 6.07 -22.44 33.85
N ILE A 104 5.80 -21.46 33.00
CA ILE A 104 4.48 -20.79 32.91
C ILE A 104 3.47 -21.77 32.32
N SER A 105 2.38 -22.00 33.02
CA SER A 105 1.32 -22.91 32.60
C SER A 105 0.54 -22.39 31.36
N PRO A 106 -0.25 -23.25 30.69
CA PRO A 106 -1.15 -22.79 29.61
C PRO A 106 -2.13 -21.69 30.04
N ASP A 107 -2.50 -21.67 31.33
CA ASP A 107 -3.41 -20.65 31.88
C ASP A 107 -2.70 -19.35 32.24
N GLY A 108 -1.37 -19.32 32.09
CA GLY A 108 -0.53 -18.13 32.29
C GLY A 108 -0.10 -17.89 33.72
N ASP A 109 -0.25 -18.90 34.59
CA ASP A 109 0.18 -18.86 35.97
C ASP A 109 1.49 -19.62 36.17
N VAL A 110 2.15 -19.32 37.27
CA VAL A 110 3.28 -20.06 37.81
C VAL A 110 2.87 -20.63 39.18
N THR A 111 3.18 -21.88 39.42
CA THR A 111 2.92 -22.51 40.72
C THR A 111 4.18 -22.42 41.61
N ILE A 112 4.10 -21.56 42.62
CA ILE A 112 5.20 -21.34 43.60
C ILE A 112 4.91 -22.16 44.84
N PRO A 113 5.89 -22.96 45.35
CA PRO A 113 5.74 -23.73 46.59
C PRO A 113 5.22 -22.85 47.73
N TYR A 114 4.34 -23.39 48.57
CA TYR A 114 3.69 -22.73 49.71
C TYR A 114 2.76 -21.53 49.38
N VAL A 115 2.92 -20.92 48.20
CA VAL A 115 2.17 -19.74 47.74
C VAL A 115 0.98 -20.14 46.87
N GLY A 116 1.19 -21.14 46.01
CA GLY A 116 0.20 -21.58 45.04
C GLY A 116 0.35 -20.93 43.66
N GLN A 117 -0.78 -20.79 42.91
CA GLN A 117 -0.81 -20.28 41.56
C GLN A 117 -0.78 -18.75 41.54
N VAL A 118 0.16 -18.18 40.77
CA VAL A 118 0.34 -16.73 40.60
C VAL A 118 0.27 -16.38 39.13
N LEU A 119 -0.75 -15.62 38.71
CA LEU A 119 -0.98 -15.25 37.33
C LEU A 119 0.00 -14.14 36.91
N ILE A 120 0.91 -14.45 35.97
CA ILE A 120 1.94 -13.52 35.50
C ILE A 120 1.98 -13.36 33.97
N ASN A 121 1.04 -13.98 33.25
CA ASN A 121 0.91 -13.83 31.82
C ASN A 121 0.77 -12.36 31.42
N ASP A 122 1.36 -11.98 30.27
CA ASP A 122 1.38 -10.65 29.70
C ASP A 122 2.07 -9.56 30.53
N LYS A 123 2.71 -9.93 31.65
CA LYS A 123 3.54 -8.99 32.43
C LYS A 123 4.96 -8.94 31.85
N THR A 124 5.61 -7.80 32.00
CA THR A 124 7.06 -7.72 31.83
C THR A 124 7.76 -8.41 33.01
N LYS A 125 9.06 -8.67 32.86
CA LYS A 125 9.86 -9.25 33.93
C LYS A 125 9.78 -8.42 35.22
N GLU A 126 9.91 -7.13 35.11
CA GLU A 126 9.83 -6.16 36.21
C GLU A 126 8.46 -6.13 36.88
N GLU A 127 7.39 -6.17 36.06
CA GLU A 127 6.01 -6.24 36.57
C GLU A 127 5.74 -7.58 37.25
N ALA A 128 6.23 -8.71 36.69
CA ALA A 128 6.10 -10.02 37.27
C ALA A 128 6.88 -10.10 38.62
N GLN A 129 8.11 -9.59 38.65
CA GLN A 129 8.91 -9.50 39.88
C GLN A 129 8.19 -8.71 40.97
N THR A 130 7.67 -7.52 40.63
CA THR A 130 6.92 -6.69 41.57
C THR A 130 5.67 -7.41 42.07
N PHE A 131 4.92 -8.04 41.17
CA PHE A 131 3.71 -8.77 41.53
C PHE A 131 3.97 -10.00 42.42
N ILE A 132 4.98 -10.82 42.06
CA ILE A 132 5.38 -11.96 42.86
C ILE A 132 5.84 -11.50 44.26
N ASN A 133 6.60 -10.41 44.30
CA ASN A 133 7.06 -9.83 45.56
C ASN A 133 5.89 -9.40 46.48
N GLU A 134 4.86 -8.78 45.90
CA GLU A 134 3.66 -8.40 46.65
C GLU A 134 2.89 -9.62 47.19
N VAL A 135 2.77 -10.68 46.39
CA VAL A 135 2.14 -11.93 46.85
C VAL A 135 2.92 -12.56 48.00
N LEU A 136 4.26 -12.59 47.89
CA LEU A 136 5.13 -13.17 48.86
C LEU A 136 5.14 -12.42 50.20
N LYS A 137 4.88 -11.12 50.26
CA LYS A 137 4.71 -10.32 51.49
C LYS A 137 3.64 -10.87 52.42
N THR A 138 2.67 -11.63 51.89
CA THR A 138 1.64 -12.28 52.70
C THR A 138 2.21 -13.47 53.52
N PHE A 139 3.31 -14.03 53.07
CA PHE A 139 3.91 -15.24 53.67
C PHE A 139 5.25 -14.96 54.37
N TYR A 140 5.99 -13.93 53.92
CA TYR A 140 7.35 -13.62 54.34
C TYR A 140 7.46 -12.13 54.70
N GLN A 141 8.32 -11.81 55.66
CA GLN A 141 8.63 -10.42 56.03
C GLN A 141 9.67 -9.86 55.02
N GLU A 142 9.30 -8.75 54.36
CA GLU A 142 10.18 -8.01 53.44
C GLU A 142 10.96 -8.91 52.44
N PRO A 143 10.27 -9.76 51.63
CA PRO A 143 10.94 -10.60 50.65
C PRO A 143 11.56 -9.74 49.56
N GLU A 144 12.81 -10.03 49.21
CA GLU A 144 13.45 -9.44 48.00
C GLU A 144 13.51 -10.52 46.90
N THR A 145 12.64 -10.35 45.90
CA THR A 145 12.47 -11.29 44.81
C THR A 145 13.27 -10.86 43.60
N ILE A 146 13.98 -11.79 42.99
CA ILE A 146 14.65 -11.62 41.69
C ILE A 146 13.98 -12.56 40.70
N VAL A 147 13.48 -12.03 39.59
CA VAL A 147 12.92 -12.83 38.48
C VAL A 147 13.82 -12.70 37.26
N LYS A 148 14.22 -13.86 36.70
CA LYS A 148 14.95 -13.93 35.42
C LYS A 148 14.19 -14.83 34.45
N ILE A 149 14.20 -14.51 33.17
CA ILE A 149 13.66 -15.39 32.14
C ILE A 149 14.81 -16.27 31.67
N GLU A 150 14.69 -17.59 31.85
CA GLU A 150 15.70 -18.57 31.44
C GLU A 150 15.45 -19.09 30.02
N GLN A 151 14.16 -19.31 29.67
CA GLN A 151 13.79 -19.77 28.33
C GLN A 151 12.60 -18.97 27.80
N TYR A 152 12.77 -18.48 26.59
CA TYR A 152 11.76 -17.77 25.85
C TYR A 152 11.07 -18.76 24.92
N ASN A 153 9.78 -19.02 25.09
CA ASN A 153 9.03 -19.99 24.28
C ASN A 153 7.66 -19.48 23.82
N SER A 154 7.23 -18.32 24.32
CA SER A 154 5.83 -17.88 24.21
C SER A 154 5.58 -16.81 23.16
N ALA A 155 6.56 -15.98 22.84
CA ALA A 155 6.36 -14.78 22.06
C ALA A 155 6.96 -14.93 20.65
N TYR A 156 6.12 -14.99 19.65
CA TYR A 156 6.51 -15.09 18.24
C TYR A 156 6.04 -13.89 17.43
N VAL A 157 6.83 -13.57 16.41
CA VAL A 157 6.45 -12.66 15.31
C VAL A 157 6.40 -13.50 14.03
N TYR A 158 5.41 -13.25 13.21
CA TYR A 158 5.21 -13.98 11.96
C TYR A 158 5.48 -13.06 10.77
N ILE A 159 6.33 -13.51 9.83
CA ILE A 159 6.68 -12.77 8.64
C ILE A 159 6.23 -13.55 7.41
N THR A 160 5.41 -12.93 6.58
CA THR A 160 4.70 -13.57 5.45
C THR A 160 4.69 -12.66 4.22
N GLY A 161 4.18 -13.18 3.11
CA GLY A 161 4.00 -12.42 1.86
C GLY A 161 5.18 -12.51 0.92
N ALA A 162 5.48 -11.44 0.20
CA ALA A 162 6.49 -11.36 -0.85
C ALA A 162 7.93 -11.32 -0.31
N ILE A 163 8.34 -12.40 0.34
CA ILE A 163 9.66 -12.62 0.95
C ILE A 163 10.20 -14.00 0.57
N ASN A 164 11.51 -14.18 0.61
CA ASN A 164 12.11 -15.45 0.22
C ASN A 164 11.79 -16.59 1.18
N ARG A 165 11.66 -16.30 2.49
CA ARG A 165 11.44 -17.30 3.54
C ARG A 165 10.39 -16.80 4.53
N PRO A 166 9.12 -17.17 4.37
CA PRO A 166 8.14 -16.99 5.43
C PRO A 166 8.61 -17.73 6.66
N LEU A 167 8.62 -17.04 7.81
CA LEU A 167 9.10 -17.64 9.06
C LEU A 167 8.42 -17.00 10.28
N SER A 168 8.49 -17.71 11.39
CA SER A 168 8.24 -17.17 12.71
C SER A 168 9.56 -16.91 13.43
N ILE A 169 9.66 -15.78 14.11
CA ILE A 169 10.83 -15.41 14.93
C ILE A 169 10.41 -15.41 16.38
N LEU A 170 11.11 -16.20 17.19
CA LEU A 170 10.95 -16.17 18.62
C LEU A 170 11.58 -14.88 19.17
N LEU A 171 10.82 -14.14 19.95
CA LEU A 171 11.29 -12.95 20.66
C LEU A 171 11.98 -13.31 21.97
N SER A 172 12.83 -12.42 22.44
CA SER A 172 13.50 -12.48 23.72
C SER A 172 13.61 -11.08 24.32
N GLU A 173 14.35 -10.88 25.39
CA GLU A 173 14.69 -9.54 25.89
C GLU A 173 15.53 -8.72 24.88
N GLN A 174 16.14 -9.35 23.89
CA GLN A 174 16.78 -8.64 22.78
C GLN A 174 15.72 -8.04 21.86
N PRO A 175 15.70 -6.70 21.69
CA PRO A 175 14.74 -6.05 20.81
C PRO A 175 14.88 -6.52 19.37
N LEU A 176 13.77 -6.88 18.73
CA LEU A 176 13.69 -7.16 17.30
C LEU A 176 12.99 -6.01 16.61
N LYS A 177 13.67 -5.38 15.65
CA LYS A 177 13.10 -4.35 14.81
C LYS A 177 12.59 -4.90 13.48
N LEU A 178 11.75 -4.13 12.84
CA LEU A 178 11.13 -4.47 11.56
C LEU A 178 12.18 -4.76 10.48
N LEU A 179 13.23 -3.94 10.38
CA LEU A 179 14.30 -4.13 9.41
C LEU A 179 15.05 -5.45 9.64
N ASP A 180 15.39 -5.76 10.90
CA ASP A 180 16.06 -7.01 11.24
C ASP A 180 15.21 -8.24 10.90
N ALA A 181 13.89 -8.14 11.14
CA ALA A 181 12.95 -9.20 10.80
C ALA A 181 12.88 -9.43 9.29
N LEU A 182 12.82 -8.37 8.49
CA LEU A 182 12.86 -8.44 7.03
C LEU A 182 14.15 -9.08 6.52
N ILE A 183 15.30 -8.70 7.09
CA ILE A 183 16.60 -9.29 6.73
C ILE A 183 16.63 -10.80 7.05
N LYS A 184 16.16 -11.20 8.24
CA LYS A 184 16.07 -12.62 8.63
C LYS A 184 15.14 -13.41 7.71
N ALA A 185 14.06 -12.80 7.24
CA ALA A 185 13.12 -13.39 6.30
C ALA A 185 13.66 -13.44 4.85
N GLY A 186 14.89 -12.96 4.64
CA GLY A 186 15.50 -12.93 3.30
C GLY A 186 14.82 -11.94 2.36
N TYR A 187 14.33 -10.83 2.89
CA TYR A 187 13.85 -9.74 2.04
C TYR A 187 15.01 -9.21 1.22
N VAL A 188 14.94 -9.42 -0.09
CA VAL A 188 15.92 -8.90 -1.05
C VAL A 188 15.29 -7.71 -1.75
N LYS A 189 16.00 -6.60 -1.75
CA LYS A 189 15.66 -5.44 -2.57
C LYS A 189 15.77 -5.84 -4.05
N ASP A 190 14.67 -6.24 -4.65
CA ASP A 190 14.59 -6.42 -6.10
C ASP A 190 14.50 -5.04 -6.77
N GLN A 191 15.23 -4.85 -7.88
CA GLN A 191 15.19 -3.61 -8.65
C GLN A 191 13.80 -3.27 -9.21
N LYS A 192 12.89 -4.25 -9.25
CA LYS A 192 11.49 -4.06 -9.66
C LYS A 192 10.52 -3.80 -8.53
N SER A 193 10.96 -3.88 -7.27
CA SER A 193 10.09 -3.78 -6.09
C SER A 193 10.18 -2.42 -5.42
N TYR A 194 10.06 -1.35 -6.20
CA TYR A 194 10.11 0.01 -5.67
C TYR A 194 8.92 0.39 -4.77
N ILE A 195 7.86 -0.44 -4.76
CA ILE A 195 6.64 -0.14 -4.00
C ILE A 195 6.21 -1.40 -3.26
N LYS A 196 7.00 -1.82 -2.28
CA LYS A 196 6.49 -2.80 -1.34
C LYS A 196 6.06 -2.08 -0.08
N THR A 197 4.82 -2.28 0.29
CA THR A 197 4.33 -1.94 1.61
C THR A 197 4.39 -3.18 2.48
N ALA A 198 4.68 -3.00 3.74
CA ALA A 198 4.47 -4.03 4.73
C ALA A 198 3.23 -3.68 5.55
N LEU A 199 2.33 -4.63 5.69
CA LEU A 199 1.20 -4.53 6.60
C LEU A 199 1.59 -5.16 7.93
N LEU A 200 1.72 -4.34 8.96
CA LEU A 200 1.90 -4.82 10.32
C LEU A 200 0.54 -4.93 11.00
N ARG A 201 0.12 -6.15 11.31
CA ARG A 201 -1.03 -6.41 12.17
C ARG A 201 -0.56 -6.61 13.60
N ARG A 202 -1.03 -5.73 14.49
CA ARG A 202 -0.81 -5.79 15.94
C ARG A 202 -2.16 -5.81 16.65
N GLY A 203 -2.52 -6.96 17.19
CA GLY A 203 -3.85 -7.19 17.74
C GLY A 203 -4.94 -7.00 16.66
N LYS A 204 -5.83 -6.02 16.87
CA LYS A 204 -6.90 -5.69 15.92
C LYS A 204 -6.53 -4.56 14.94
N GLU A 205 -5.42 -3.89 15.16
CA GLU A 205 -4.97 -2.78 14.32
C GLU A 205 -4.07 -3.27 13.18
N VAL A 206 -4.18 -2.63 12.02
CA VAL A 206 -3.33 -2.87 10.86
C VAL A 206 -2.67 -1.54 10.49
N PHE A 207 -1.35 -1.57 10.34
CA PHE A 207 -0.54 -0.41 9.98
C PHE A 207 0.13 -0.67 8.64
N GLU A 208 -0.01 0.27 7.72
CA GLU A 208 0.69 0.23 6.44
C GLU A 208 2.04 0.94 6.57
N ILE A 209 3.12 0.20 6.34
CA ILE A 209 4.49 0.68 6.45
C ILE A 209 5.11 0.75 5.06
N ASP A 210 5.53 1.94 4.65
CA ASP A 210 6.21 2.18 3.38
C ASP A 210 7.67 1.68 3.47
N LEU A 211 7.94 0.53 2.84
CA LEU A 211 9.28 -0.06 2.81
C LEU A 211 10.26 0.75 1.96
N TYR A 212 9.77 1.53 0.97
CA TYR A 212 10.64 2.41 0.21
C TYR A 212 11.19 3.55 1.08
N GLU A 213 10.34 4.16 1.91
CA GLU A 213 10.78 5.17 2.87
C GLU A 213 11.80 4.60 3.87
N LEU A 214 11.52 3.41 4.41
CA LEU A 214 12.42 2.76 5.35
C LEU A 214 13.78 2.43 4.72
N LEU A 215 13.78 1.78 3.54
CA LEU A 215 14.97 1.16 2.96
C LEU A 215 15.78 2.07 2.04
N ASN A 216 15.11 2.99 1.33
CA ASN A 216 15.77 3.85 0.34
C ASN A 216 15.97 5.28 0.82
N LYS A 217 15.02 5.80 1.62
CA LYS A 217 15.11 7.15 2.18
C LYS A 217 15.70 7.17 3.60
N ASN A 218 16.01 5.98 4.13
CA ASN A 218 16.56 5.79 5.47
C ASN A 218 15.70 6.45 6.58
N ASN A 219 14.38 6.35 6.43
CA ASN A 219 13.44 6.85 7.42
C ASN A 219 13.36 5.86 8.59
N THR A 220 14.28 6.02 9.54
CA THR A 220 14.44 5.13 10.71
C THR A 220 13.26 5.17 11.69
N ASP A 221 12.39 6.17 11.59
CA ASP A 221 11.18 6.25 12.42
C ASP A 221 10.19 5.11 12.10
N LEU A 222 10.28 4.56 10.88
CA LEU A 222 9.49 3.40 10.45
C LEU A 222 10.09 2.06 10.91
N ASP A 223 11.33 2.06 11.43
CA ASP A 223 11.99 0.85 11.95
C ASP A 223 11.54 0.57 13.37
N ILE A 224 10.28 0.16 13.50
CA ILE A 224 9.63 -0.07 14.77
C ILE A 224 9.99 -1.40 15.39
N TYR A 225 9.91 -1.49 16.72
CA TYR A 225 10.03 -2.74 17.45
C TYR A 225 8.82 -3.64 17.23
N LEU A 226 9.09 -4.89 16.93
CA LEU A 226 8.09 -5.94 16.82
C LEU A 226 7.78 -6.51 18.22
N ARG A 227 6.53 -6.91 18.41
CA ARG A 227 6.00 -7.43 19.68
C ARG A 227 5.37 -8.80 19.47
N LYS A 228 5.08 -9.50 20.56
CA LYS A 228 4.37 -10.78 20.56
C LYS A 228 3.10 -10.71 19.68
N ASP A 229 2.91 -11.76 18.88
CA ASP A 229 1.79 -11.96 17.96
C ASP A 229 1.67 -10.94 16.83
N ASP A 230 2.69 -10.09 16.61
CA ASP A 230 2.76 -9.25 15.42
C ASP A 230 2.85 -10.13 14.17
N VAL A 231 2.06 -9.77 13.17
CA VAL A 231 2.15 -10.35 11.82
C VAL A 231 2.59 -9.28 10.86
N LEU A 232 3.78 -9.45 10.30
CA LEU A 232 4.32 -8.60 9.26
C LEU A 232 4.08 -9.27 7.91
N HIS A 233 3.19 -8.71 7.11
CA HIS A 233 2.90 -9.19 5.76
C HIS A 233 3.49 -8.23 4.72
N VAL A 234 4.48 -8.70 3.96
CA VAL A 234 5.04 -7.92 2.83
C VAL A 234 4.14 -8.12 1.63
N SER A 235 3.50 -7.03 1.19
CA SER A 235 2.57 -7.07 0.05
C SER A 235 3.32 -7.31 -1.26
N GLU A 236 2.72 -8.07 -2.17
CA GLU A 236 3.16 -8.12 -3.55
C GLU A 236 2.82 -6.78 -4.23
N SER A 237 3.77 -6.22 -4.96
CA SER A 237 3.68 -4.85 -5.49
C SER A 237 2.97 -4.77 -6.84
N ASP A 238 1.83 -5.43 -7.02
CA ASP A 238 1.14 -5.49 -8.31
C ASP A 238 0.05 -4.43 -8.51
N THR A 239 -0.17 -3.54 -7.55
CA THR A 239 -1.38 -2.69 -7.57
C THR A 239 -1.17 -1.30 -8.12
N ASP A 240 0.02 -0.75 -8.04
CA ASP A 240 0.27 0.61 -8.51
C ASP A 240 0.87 0.57 -9.93
N GLN A 241 0.02 0.55 -10.94
CA GLN A 241 0.43 0.53 -12.35
C GLN A 241 -0.06 1.78 -13.07
N ALA A 242 0.73 2.26 -14.03
CA ALA A 242 0.30 3.15 -15.09
C ALA A 242 0.33 2.41 -16.43
N TYR A 243 -0.29 2.96 -17.43
CA TYR A 243 -0.47 2.27 -18.69
C TYR A 243 0.07 3.10 -19.84
N ALA A 244 0.90 2.49 -20.68
CA ALA A 244 1.47 3.07 -21.90
C ALA A 244 0.75 2.50 -23.12
N PHE A 245 0.02 3.34 -23.86
CA PHE A 245 -0.73 2.95 -25.04
C PHE A 245 -0.37 3.78 -26.28
N GLY A 246 -0.63 3.23 -27.47
CA GLY A 246 -0.34 3.89 -28.75
C GLY A 246 1.05 3.53 -29.26
N GLU A 247 1.76 4.51 -29.80
CA GLU A 247 3.02 4.32 -30.54
C GLU A 247 4.26 4.22 -29.62
N PHE A 248 4.15 3.41 -28.58
CA PHE A 248 5.29 2.94 -27.82
C PHE A 248 5.97 1.75 -28.50
N THR A 249 7.26 1.57 -28.28
CA THR A 249 7.98 0.36 -28.71
C THR A 249 7.45 -0.85 -27.93
N THR A 250 7.18 -0.68 -26.63
CA THR A 250 6.60 -1.70 -25.76
C THR A 250 5.39 -1.12 -25.04
N SER A 251 4.18 -1.32 -25.59
CA SER A 251 2.94 -0.90 -24.95
C SER A 251 2.59 -1.82 -23.77
N GLY A 252 1.78 -1.30 -22.84
CA GLY A 252 1.26 -2.05 -21.70
C GLY A 252 1.57 -1.44 -20.36
N PRO A 253 1.31 -2.17 -19.26
CA PRO A 253 1.47 -1.66 -17.91
C PRO A 253 2.94 -1.37 -17.56
N ILE A 254 3.14 -0.39 -16.70
CA ILE A 254 4.41 -0.09 -16.04
C ILE A 254 4.15 0.10 -14.56
N SER A 255 4.95 -0.51 -13.72
CA SER A 255 4.87 -0.31 -12.27
C SER A 255 5.23 1.12 -11.93
N VAL A 256 4.34 1.79 -11.18
CA VAL A 256 4.55 3.14 -10.70
C VAL A 256 5.30 3.08 -9.38
N TYR A 257 6.42 3.76 -9.30
CA TYR A 257 7.18 3.96 -8.07
C TYR A 257 7.25 5.46 -7.75
N LYS A 258 7.60 5.76 -6.53
CA LYS A 258 7.43 7.07 -5.91
C LYS A 258 7.92 8.27 -6.72
N ASP A 259 9.01 8.08 -7.45
CA ASP A 259 9.64 9.15 -8.23
C ASP A 259 9.63 8.84 -9.75
N LEU A 260 8.72 7.97 -10.24
CA LEU A 260 8.60 7.67 -11.67
C LEU A 260 8.17 8.91 -12.43
N THR A 261 9.04 9.41 -13.30
CA THR A 261 8.74 10.57 -14.14
C THR A 261 8.21 10.15 -15.52
N LEU A 262 7.54 11.08 -16.20
CA LEU A 262 7.11 10.86 -17.58
C LEU A 262 8.32 10.59 -18.50
N THR A 263 9.46 11.25 -18.27
CA THR A 263 10.70 10.99 -19.03
C THR A 263 11.18 9.56 -18.87
N GLU A 264 11.18 9.04 -17.65
CA GLU A 264 11.59 7.64 -17.38
C GLU A 264 10.60 6.64 -17.98
N LEU A 265 9.31 6.89 -17.91
CA LEU A 265 8.29 6.05 -18.54
C LEU A 265 8.53 6.00 -20.06
N LEU A 266 8.71 7.17 -20.70
CA LEU A 266 8.96 7.27 -22.13
C LEU A 266 10.27 6.58 -22.54
N ALA A 267 11.34 6.68 -21.74
CA ALA A 267 12.60 6.02 -21.97
C ALA A 267 12.51 4.50 -21.81
N THR A 268 11.82 4.04 -20.75
CA THR A 268 11.66 2.61 -20.44
C THR A 268 10.80 1.88 -21.48
N LYS A 269 9.69 2.51 -21.88
CA LYS A 269 8.75 1.94 -22.86
C LYS A 269 9.19 2.14 -24.30
N GLY A 270 10.07 3.12 -24.55
CA GLY A 270 10.54 3.51 -25.87
C GLY A 270 9.43 4.14 -26.72
N ILE A 271 9.82 5.00 -27.64
CA ILE A 271 8.90 5.66 -28.60
C ILE A 271 9.18 5.08 -29.99
N ASN A 272 8.14 4.65 -30.70
CA ASN A 272 8.25 4.21 -32.07
C ASN A 272 8.52 5.41 -33.00
N LYS A 273 9.78 5.65 -33.30
CA LYS A 273 10.22 6.81 -34.08
C LYS A 273 9.64 6.88 -35.49
N ALA A 274 9.18 5.75 -36.06
CA ALA A 274 8.65 5.70 -37.41
C ALA A 274 7.19 6.16 -37.50
N THR A 275 6.41 5.97 -36.45
CA THR A 275 4.96 6.15 -36.48
C THR A 275 4.41 7.09 -35.42
N ALA A 276 5.17 7.38 -34.38
CA ALA A 276 4.76 8.21 -33.27
C ALA A 276 4.65 9.69 -33.65
N LYS A 277 3.55 10.34 -33.24
CA LYS A 277 3.36 11.78 -33.28
C LYS A 277 3.78 12.39 -31.94
N THR A 278 5.05 12.77 -31.82
CA THR A 278 5.64 13.28 -30.59
C THR A 278 5.24 14.73 -30.24
N GLU A 279 4.54 15.42 -31.14
CA GLU A 279 4.00 16.76 -30.90
C GLU A 279 2.89 16.77 -29.86
N ASN A 280 2.18 15.65 -29.68
CA ASN A 280 1.02 15.56 -28.80
C ASN A 280 1.04 14.21 -28.07
N ILE A 281 1.82 14.10 -27.00
CA ILE A 281 1.75 13.00 -26.06
C ILE A 281 0.74 13.40 -24.98
N TYR A 282 -0.11 12.48 -24.59
CA TYR A 282 -1.19 12.72 -23.64
C TYR A 282 -0.97 11.89 -22.40
N VAL A 283 -1.18 12.49 -21.22
CA VAL A 283 -1.34 11.77 -19.97
C VAL A 283 -2.74 12.06 -19.44
N LEU A 284 -3.50 11.00 -19.22
CA LEU A 284 -4.85 11.07 -18.69
C LEU A 284 -4.82 10.61 -17.24
N ARG A 285 -5.34 11.44 -16.37
CA ARG A 285 -5.37 11.22 -14.91
C ARG A 285 -6.77 11.49 -14.40
N GLU A 286 -7.29 10.58 -13.59
CA GLU A 286 -8.55 10.80 -12.88
C GLU A 286 -8.32 11.76 -11.69
N ASP A 287 -9.19 12.76 -11.55
CA ASP A 287 -9.23 13.62 -10.37
C ASP A 287 -10.02 12.91 -9.27
N LEU A 288 -9.32 12.21 -8.39
CA LEU A 288 -9.91 11.42 -7.29
C LEU A 288 -10.71 12.26 -6.28
N THR A 289 -10.62 13.58 -6.36
CA THR A 289 -11.38 14.49 -5.48
C THR A 289 -12.77 14.82 -6.04
N LYS A 290 -13.02 14.47 -7.31
CA LYS A 290 -14.25 14.80 -8.02
C LYS A 290 -14.72 13.64 -8.86
N PHE A 291 -15.97 13.28 -8.72
CA PHE A 291 -16.57 12.19 -9.48
C PHE A 291 -16.55 12.50 -10.98
N LEU A 292 -16.11 11.54 -11.80
CA LEU A 292 -16.04 11.63 -13.27
C LEU A 292 -15.26 12.84 -13.81
N HIS A 293 -14.19 13.27 -13.15
CA HIS A 293 -13.30 14.31 -13.66
C HIS A 293 -11.99 13.68 -14.13
N ILE A 294 -11.59 14.02 -15.37
CA ILE A 294 -10.35 13.56 -15.98
C ILE A 294 -9.51 14.76 -16.37
N ASP A 295 -8.31 14.84 -15.83
CA ASP A 295 -7.29 15.81 -16.23
C ASP A 295 -6.47 15.22 -17.38
N ILE A 296 -6.39 15.95 -18.49
CA ILE A 296 -5.64 15.57 -19.69
C ILE A 296 -4.45 16.50 -19.83
N TYR A 297 -3.28 15.96 -19.60
CA TYR A 297 -2.01 16.67 -19.78
C TYR A 297 -1.46 16.39 -21.18
N THR A 298 -1.03 17.44 -21.87
CA THR A 298 -0.41 17.34 -23.20
C THR A 298 1.01 17.84 -23.15
N ILE A 299 1.91 17.15 -23.88
CA ILE A 299 3.31 17.57 -24.01
C ILE A 299 3.79 17.41 -25.45
N ASN A 300 4.53 18.41 -25.93
CA ASN A 300 5.17 18.41 -27.25
C ASN A 300 6.67 18.18 -27.09
N LEU A 301 7.14 16.96 -27.40
CA LEU A 301 8.55 16.58 -27.27
C LEU A 301 9.42 17.02 -28.46
N ASN A 302 8.86 17.66 -29.49
CA ASN A 302 9.68 18.27 -30.56
C ASN A 302 10.47 19.48 -30.05
N ASN A 303 10.07 20.02 -28.90
CA ASN A 303 10.84 21.05 -28.18
C ASN A 303 11.72 20.37 -27.13
N PRO A 304 13.05 20.48 -27.20
CA PRO A 304 13.96 19.90 -26.21
C PRO A 304 13.68 20.35 -24.76
N ALA A 305 13.19 21.58 -24.55
CA ALA A 305 12.81 22.05 -23.22
C ALA A 305 11.64 21.28 -22.60
N ALA A 306 10.82 20.61 -23.43
CA ALA A 306 9.73 19.78 -22.95
C ALA A 306 10.20 18.56 -22.16
N PHE A 307 11.42 18.06 -22.41
CA PHE A 307 11.98 16.97 -21.63
C PHE A 307 12.22 17.37 -20.17
N LEU A 308 12.53 18.65 -19.90
CA LEU A 308 12.62 19.14 -18.52
C LEU A 308 11.25 19.17 -17.84
N ALA A 309 10.19 19.55 -18.57
CA ALA A 309 8.83 19.49 -18.06
C ALA A 309 8.39 18.03 -17.82
N ALA A 310 8.71 17.12 -18.74
CA ALA A 310 8.43 15.70 -18.59
C ALA A 310 9.19 15.07 -17.40
N ASN A 311 10.42 15.52 -17.15
CA ASN A 311 11.22 15.02 -16.02
C ASN A 311 10.69 15.51 -14.67
N ASN A 312 9.97 16.62 -14.64
CA ASN A 312 9.32 17.15 -13.44
C ASN A 312 7.85 16.75 -13.32
N PHE A 313 7.35 15.92 -14.27
CA PHE A 313 6.00 15.39 -14.24
C PHE A 313 6.04 13.95 -13.73
N TYR A 314 5.52 13.74 -12.52
CA TYR A 314 5.45 12.42 -11.89
C TYR A 314 4.23 11.65 -12.37
N ILE A 315 4.46 10.40 -12.74
CA ILE A 315 3.41 9.43 -13.09
C ILE A 315 2.78 8.92 -11.81
N LEU A 316 1.46 8.90 -11.79
CA LEU A 316 0.69 8.36 -10.67
C LEU A 316 0.07 7.00 -11.04
N PRO A 317 -0.34 6.20 -10.05
CA PRO A 317 -1.14 5.01 -10.31
C PRO A 317 -2.37 5.34 -11.15
N ASP A 318 -2.73 4.40 -12.03
CA ASP A 318 -3.84 4.51 -12.99
C ASP A 318 -3.70 5.59 -14.08
N ASP A 319 -2.57 6.31 -14.13
CA ASP A 319 -2.30 7.21 -15.26
C ASP A 319 -2.23 6.42 -16.57
N ILE A 320 -2.83 6.99 -17.61
CA ILE A 320 -2.74 6.46 -18.96
C ILE A 320 -1.92 7.41 -19.81
N VAL A 321 -0.76 6.94 -20.27
CA VAL A 321 0.10 7.69 -21.19
C VAL A 321 -0.17 7.19 -22.61
N PHE A 322 -0.54 8.10 -23.49
CA PHE A 322 -0.91 7.79 -24.88
C PHE A 322 -0.07 8.56 -25.88
N ILE A 323 0.56 7.84 -26.82
CA ILE A 323 1.28 8.41 -27.95
C ILE A 323 0.50 8.13 -29.23
N PRO A 324 -0.04 9.16 -29.91
CA PRO A 324 -0.76 8.96 -31.15
C PRO A 324 0.16 8.64 -32.33
N SER A 325 -0.38 7.99 -33.37
CA SER A 325 0.33 7.78 -34.62
C SER A 325 0.28 9.01 -35.52
N THR A 326 1.26 9.13 -36.43
CA THR A 326 1.27 10.14 -37.52
C THR A 326 0.15 9.94 -38.53
N LYS A 327 -0.38 8.72 -38.64
CA LYS A 327 -1.57 8.41 -39.42
C LYS A 327 -2.80 8.65 -38.56
N LEU A 328 -3.56 9.70 -38.84
CA LEU A 328 -4.84 10.11 -38.28
C LEU A 328 -5.43 9.19 -37.19
N VAL A 329 -5.14 9.52 -35.93
CA VAL A 329 -5.77 8.84 -34.77
C VAL A 329 -7.20 9.31 -34.69
N LYS A 330 -8.13 8.38 -34.80
CA LYS A 330 -9.52 8.63 -34.43
C LYS A 330 -9.57 8.71 -32.91
N TRP A 331 -9.82 9.88 -32.35
CA TRP A 331 -9.95 10.13 -30.91
C TRP A 331 -10.92 9.17 -30.22
N ASN A 332 -11.94 8.70 -30.95
CA ASN A 332 -12.84 7.66 -30.48
C ASN A 332 -12.10 6.36 -30.02
N ASN A 333 -10.96 6.04 -30.64
CA ASN A 333 -10.21 4.86 -30.25
C ASN A 333 -9.46 5.07 -28.92
N VAL A 334 -9.04 6.32 -28.64
CA VAL A 334 -8.43 6.66 -27.34
C VAL A 334 -9.49 6.62 -26.24
N ILE A 335 -10.68 7.12 -26.54
CA ILE A 335 -11.78 7.18 -25.57
C ILE A 335 -12.42 5.81 -25.34
N THR A 336 -12.46 4.94 -26.35
CA THR A 336 -12.88 3.55 -26.12
C THR A 336 -11.90 2.77 -25.25
N LEU A 337 -10.63 3.19 -25.18
CA LEU A 337 -9.66 2.66 -24.20
C LEU A 337 -9.91 3.23 -22.80
N LEU A 338 -10.56 4.40 -22.71
CA LEU A 338 -10.91 5.07 -21.46
C LEU A 338 -12.34 4.75 -20.99
N THR A 339 -13.23 4.29 -21.91
CA THR A 339 -14.49 3.73 -21.45
C THR A 339 -14.14 2.38 -20.81
N PRO A 340 -14.21 2.28 -19.48
CA PRO A 340 -13.81 1.06 -18.81
C PRO A 340 -14.62 -0.08 -19.39
N SER A 341 -13.95 -1.15 -19.72
CA SER A 341 -14.60 -2.44 -19.58
C SER A 341 -15.21 -2.41 -18.17
N GLU A 342 -16.46 -2.78 -17.99
CA GLU A 342 -17.21 -2.75 -16.71
C GLU A 342 -16.42 -3.26 -15.49
N THR A 343 -15.27 -3.87 -15.71
CA THR A 343 -14.35 -4.43 -14.71
C THR A 343 -13.57 -3.36 -13.95
N LEU A 344 -13.13 -2.26 -14.56
CA LEU A 344 -12.37 -1.22 -13.85
C LEU A 344 -13.26 -0.39 -12.93
N PHE A 345 -14.53 -0.13 -13.30
CA PHE A 345 -15.48 0.54 -12.41
C PHE A 345 -16.07 -0.39 -11.33
N LYS A 346 -16.09 -1.71 -11.55
CA LYS A 346 -16.59 -2.65 -10.52
C LYS A 346 -15.65 -2.80 -9.33
N THR A 347 -14.37 -2.55 -9.49
CA THR A 347 -13.39 -2.68 -8.39
C THR A 347 -13.44 -1.49 -7.42
N TYR A 348 -13.92 -0.31 -7.86
CA TYR A 348 -14.02 0.90 -7.03
C TYR A 348 -15.39 1.15 -6.40
N LYS A 349 -16.45 0.45 -6.86
CA LYS A 349 -17.79 0.62 -6.31
C LYS A 349 -17.97 0.27 -4.82
N PRO A 350 -17.25 -0.69 -4.21
CA PRO A 350 -17.49 -1.00 -2.81
C PRO A 350 -17.03 0.10 -1.83
N TYR A 351 -16.03 0.90 -2.20
CA TYR A 351 -15.45 1.88 -1.28
C TYR A 351 -16.22 3.22 -1.25
N ILE A 352 -16.86 3.59 -2.36
CA ILE A 352 -17.64 4.83 -2.48
C ILE A 352 -19.09 4.62 -2.05
N ALA A 353 -19.67 3.45 -2.32
CA ALA A 353 -21.05 3.14 -1.95
C ALA A 353 -21.26 3.05 -0.43
N GLU A 354 -20.24 2.71 0.35
CA GLU A 354 -20.34 2.73 1.83
C GLU A 354 -20.30 4.15 2.43
N GLN A 355 -19.73 5.14 1.72
CA GLN A 355 -19.73 6.53 2.19
C GLN A 355 -21.00 7.29 1.78
N ASP A 356 -21.56 7.02 0.61
CA ASP A 356 -22.77 7.71 0.12
C ASP A 356 -24.05 7.20 0.80
N ASP A 357 -24.12 5.93 1.20
CA ASP A 357 -25.26 5.38 1.96
C ASP A 357 -25.39 6.00 3.36
N TRP A 358 -24.32 6.56 3.91
CA TRP A 358 -24.33 7.26 5.18
C TRP A 358 -24.90 8.68 5.06
N TYR A 359 -24.63 9.35 3.94
CA TYR A 359 -25.13 10.72 3.68
C TYR A 359 -26.61 10.75 3.30
N ILE A 360 -27.12 9.73 2.60
CA ILE A 360 -28.53 9.68 2.18
C ILE A 360 -29.45 9.34 3.36
N ARG A 361 -28.99 8.52 4.33
CA ARG A 361 -29.78 8.20 5.54
C ARG A 361 -29.86 9.31 6.58
N SER A 362 -28.96 10.29 6.54
CA SER A 362 -28.99 11.44 7.45
C SER A 362 -29.85 12.61 6.96
N ALA A 363 -30.28 12.60 5.69
CA ALA A 363 -31.13 13.65 5.11
C ALA A 363 -32.64 13.38 5.26
N ASP A 364 -33.05 12.17 5.63
CA ASP A 364 -34.47 11.80 5.81
C ASP A 364 -34.97 11.87 7.28
N TYR A 365 -34.15 12.44 8.20
CA TYR A 365 -34.54 12.69 9.58
C TYR A 365 -34.25 14.15 9.96
N ASN A 366 -35.03 15.08 9.35
CA ASN A 366 -35.36 16.39 9.93
C ASN A 366 -36.62 16.94 9.25
#